data_0308e8ca6d0ca62480a535c3f31d3ed7
#
_entry.id   0308e8ca6d0ca62480a535c3f31d3ed7
#
_cell.length_a   1.000
_cell.length_b   1.000
_cell.length_c   1.000
_cell.angle_alpha   90.00
_cell.angle_beta   90.00
_cell.angle_gamma   90.00
#
_symmetry.space_group_name_H-M   'P 1'
#
loop_
_entity.id
_entity.type
_entity.pdbx_description
1 polymer ?
#
loop_
_entity_poly.entity_id
_entity_poly.type
_entity_poly.pdbx_seq_one_letter_code
_entity_poly.pdbx_strand_id
1 'polypeptide(L)'
;MEIERKFTIKELPADLDSHTCLLIEQAYLNTDPVIRIRRQDDDYYLTYKGKGLMAREEYNLPLTREAYEHLLPKADGNIITKKRYLFPISVPSFREGYQPESLPSLTIELDVFEAPFAPLIIAEVEFPDKEMADAFLPPDWFLADVTLDKRYHNSNLSRMQDPASLQNSSSLQDPSFLQG
;
A
#
# COMPACT_ATOMS: atom_id res chain seq x y z
N MET A 1 -7.56 10.23 -10.87
CA MET A 1 -6.19 10.45 -10.32
C MET A 1 -6.18 9.77 -8.97
N GLU A 2 -5.26 8.85 -8.74
CA GLU A 2 -5.05 8.20 -7.43
C GLU A 2 -4.21 9.13 -6.55
N ILE A 3 -4.64 9.38 -5.31
CA ILE A 3 -3.92 10.15 -4.30
C ILE A 3 -3.88 9.32 -3.04
N GLU A 4 -2.71 8.79 -2.69
CA GLU A 4 -2.54 7.88 -1.55
C GLU A 4 -1.39 8.32 -0.63
N ARG A 5 -1.54 8.02 0.66
CA ARG A 5 -0.45 8.07 1.63
C ARG A 5 -0.16 6.69 2.19
N LYS A 6 1.12 6.44 2.46
CA LYS A 6 1.64 5.16 2.97
C LYS A 6 2.31 5.33 4.31
N PHE A 7 2.08 4.37 5.19
CA PHE A 7 2.62 4.41 6.54
C PHE A 7 3.15 3.04 6.96
N THR A 8 4.21 3.04 7.73
CA THR A 8 4.54 1.90 8.57
C THR A 8 3.70 1.93 9.84
N ILE A 9 3.60 0.81 10.54
CA ILE A 9 2.78 0.68 11.76
C ILE A 9 3.64 0.26 12.95
N LYS A 10 3.19 0.58 14.16
CA LYS A 10 3.83 0.19 15.42
C LYS A 10 3.58 -1.27 15.75
N GLU A 11 2.33 -1.69 15.61
CA GLU A 11 1.84 -3.03 15.92
C GLU A 11 0.57 -3.34 15.13
N LEU A 12 0.27 -4.61 14.95
CA LEU A 12 -0.97 -5.04 14.32
C LEU A 12 -2.17 -4.71 15.22
N PRO A 13 -3.27 -4.18 14.67
CA PRO A 13 -4.52 -4.02 15.43
C PRO A 13 -5.00 -5.36 15.99
N ALA A 14 -5.47 -5.33 17.24
CA ALA A 14 -5.91 -6.55 17.95
C ALA A 14 -7.17 -7.19 17.33
N ASP A 15 -7.97 -6.40 16.62
CA ASP A 15 -9.22 -6.79 15.97
C ASP A 15 -9.05 -7.11 14.47
N LEU A 16 -7.82 -7.35 14.02
CA LEU A 16 -7.48 -7.58 12.60
C LEU A 16 -8.41 -8.59 11.93
N ASP A 17 -8.67 -9.72 12.58
CA ASP A 17 -9.49 -10.80 12.02
C ASP A 17 -10.98 -10.47 11.91
N SER A 18 -11.44 -9.36 12.49
CA SER A 18 -12.82 -8.89 12.37
C SER A 18 -13.08 -8.08 11.10
N HIS A 19 -12.02 -7.71 10.38
CA HIS A 19 -12.08 -6.87 9.18
C HIS A 19 -12.08 -7.69 7.90
N THR A 20 -12.67 -7.12 6.84
CA THR A 20 -12.62 -7.73 5.50
C THR A 20 -11.17 -7.93 5.09
N CYS A 21 -10.83 -9.15 4.67
CA CYS A 21 -9.51 -9.51 4.18
C CYS A 21 -9.59 -9.89 2.70
N LEU A 22 -8.75 -9.27 1.88
CA LEU A 22 -8.60 -9.55 0.45
C LEU A 22 -7.24 -10.22 0.22
N LEU A 23 -7.23 -11.29 -0.55
CA LEU A 23 -5.99 -11.96 -0.97
C LEU A 23 -5.51 -11.33 -2.27
N ILE A 24 -4.30 -10.77 -2.25
CA ILE A 24 -3.72 -10.07 -3.40
C ILE A 24 -2.45 -10.79 -3.86
N GLU A 25 -2.41 -11.12 -5.14
CA GLU A 25 -1.20 -11.51 -5.87
C GLU A 25 -1.00 -10.54 -7.03
N GLN A 26 0.18 -9.95 -7.15
CA GLN A 26 0.46 -8.97 -8.21
C GLN A 26 1.88 -9.12 -8.76
N ALA A 27 2.01 -8.82 -10.04
CA ALA A 27 3.26 -8.89 -10.75
C ALA A 27 3.39 -7.72 -11.75
N TYR A 28 4.62 -7.33 -12.08
CA TYR A 28 4.90 -6.17 -12.90
C TYR A 28 5.44 -6.59 -14.27
N LEU A 29 4.75 -6.19 -15.34
CA LEU A 29 5.22 -6.33 -16.71
C LEU A 29 6.15 -5.18 -17.10
N ASN A 30 6.01 -4.02 -16.44
CA ASN A 30 6.86 -2.85 -16.55
C ASN A 30 6.73 -1.99 -15.30
N THR A 31 7.78 -1.25 -14.92
CA THR A 31 7.79 -0.43 -13.71
C THR A 31 7.87 1.08 -13.98
N ASP A 32 8.14 1.51 -15.23
CA ASP A 32 8.12 2.92 -15.62
C ASP A 32 7.79 3.04 -17.13
N PRO A 33 6.56 3.42 -17.53
CA PRO A 33 5.38 3.53 -16.68
C PRO A 33 5.01 2.18 -16.02
N VAL A 34 4.28 2.21 -14.93
CA VAL A 34 3.85 0.97 -14.27
C VAL A 34 2.80 0.26 -15.11
N ILE A 35 3.08 -0.99 -15.46
CA ILE A 35 2.11 -1.95 -16.01
C ILE A 35 2.13 -3.16 -15.10
N ARG A 36 1.06 -3.34 -14.36
CA ARG A 36 0.91 -4.38 -13.32
C ARG A 36 -0.31 -5.24 -13.64
N ILE A 37 -0.17 -6.55 -13.46
CA ILE A 37 -1.31 -7.45 -13.38
C ILE A 37 -1.57 -7.79 -11.92
N ARG A 38 -2.83 -7.93 -11.55
CA ARG A 38 -3.26 -8.26 -10.18
C ARG A 38 -4.41 -9.26 -10.22
N ARG A 39 -4.30 -10.25 -9.37
CA ARG A 39 -5.42 -11.03 -8.87
C ARG A 39 -5.78 -10.51 -7.49
N GLN A 40 -7.05 -10.27 -7.23
CA GLN A 40 -7.60 -9.93 -5.93
C GLN A 40 -8.79 -10.85 -5.68
N ASP A 41 -8.63 -11.83 -4.81
CA ASP A 41 -9.56 -12.96 -4.66
C ASP A 41 -9.85 -13.61 -6.02
N ASP A 42 -11.07 -13.45 -6.57
CA ASP A 42 -11.49 -13.96 -7.86
C ASP A 42 -11.52 -12.91 -8.98
N ASP A 43 -11.12 -11.67 -8.68
CA ASP A 43 -11.04 -10.58 -9.65
C ASP A 43 -9.64 -10.47 -10.23
N TYR A 44 -9.57 -10.19 -11.53
CA TYR A 44 -8.31 -10.07 -12.28
C TYR A 44 -8.31 -8.78 -13.08
N TYR A 45 -7.22 -8.03 -13.02
CA TYR A 45 -7.09 -6.80 -13.81
C TYR A 45 -5.64 -6.40 -14.08
N LEU A 46 -5.49 -5.61 -15.15
CA LEU A 46 -4.27 -4.92 -15.49
C LEU A 46 -4.39 -3.47 -15.05
N THR A 47 -3.36 -2.96 -14.39
CA THR A 47 -3.27 -1.57 -13.97
C THR A 47 -2.16 -0.87 -14.72
N TYR A 48 -2.49 0.27 -15.36
CA TYR A 48 -1.50 1.26 -15.77
C TYR A 48 -1.43 2.37 -14.71
N LYS A 49 -0.20 2.74 -14.28
CA LYS A 49 0.02 3.90 -13.44
C LYS A 49 1.04 4.82 -14.07
N GLY A 50 0.68 6.11 -14.19
CA GLY A 50 1.55 7.17 -14.67
C GLY A 50 2.64 7.55 -13.68
N LYS A 51 3.29 8.70 -13.94
CA LYS A 51 4.34 9.26 -13.06
C LYS A 51 3.73 9.91 -11.83
N GLY A 52 4.46 9.90 -10.73
CA GLY A 52 4.07 10.48 -9.45
C GLY A 52 4.29 9.52 -8.30
N LEU A 53 4.41 10.05 -7.07
CA LEU A 53 4.56 9.23 -5.87
C LEU A 53 3.28 9.25 -5.02
N MET A 54 2.75 10.43 -4.73
CA MET A 54 1.53 10.61 -3.95
C MET A 54 0.28 10.76 -4.82
N ALA A 55 0.41 11.42 -5.99
CA ALA A 55 -0.68 11.65 -6.93
C ALA A 55 -0.27 11.24 -8.34
N ARG A 56 -1.06 10.37 -8.99
CA ARG A 56 -0.78 9.86 -10.35
C ARG A 56 -2.03 9.38 -11.06
N GLU A 57 -1.96 9.32 -12.38
CA GLU A 57 -2.99 8.66 -13.18
C GLU A 57 -2.97 7.15 -12.94
N GLU A 58 -4.15 6.58 -12.78
CA GLU A 58 -4.35 5.13 -12.70
C GLU A 58 -5.52 4.71 -13.58
N TYR A 59 -5.32 3.62 -14.31
CA TYR A 59 -6.34 2.98 -15.13
C TYR A 59 -6.33 1.48 -14.87
N ASN A 60 -7.46 0.93 -14.44
CA ASN A 60 -7.66 -0.48 -14.19
C ASN A 60 -8.51 -1.08 -15.33
N LEU A 61 -8.00 -2.09 -16.00
CA LEU A 61 -8.63 -2.82 -17.08
C LEU A 61 -8.93 -4.24 -16.62
N PRO A 62 -10.18 -4.72 -16.68
CA PRO A 62 -10.51 -6.07 -16.27
C PRO A 62 -9.80 -7.09 -17.16
N LEU A 63 -9.34 -8.18 -16.56
CA LEU A 63 -8.80 -9.35 -17.24
C LEU A 63 -9.67 -10.56 -16.96
N THR A 64 -9.64 -11.54 -17.86
CA THR A 64 -10.11 -12.88 -17.54
C THR A 64 -9.01 -13.60 -16.74
N ARG A 65 -9.37 -14.68 -16.06
CA ARG A 65 -8.43 -15.54 -15.36
C ARG A 65 -7.35 -16.08 -16.29
N GLU A 66 -7.76 -16.54 -17.48
CA GLU A 66 -6.85 -17.09 -18.50
C GLU A 66 -5.87 -16.02 -18.99
N ALA A 67 -6.32 -14.77 -19.17
CA ALA A 67 -5.46 -13.67 -19.56
C ALA A 67 -4.42 -13.35 -18.46
N TYR A 68 -4.84 -13.34 -17.20
CA TYR A 68 -3.94 -13.15 -16.05
C TYR A 68 -2.89 -14.27 -16.00
N GLU A 69 -3.31 -15.54 -16.06
CA GLU A 69 -2.42 -16.72 -16.03
C GLU A 69 -1.46 -16.74 -17.23
N HIS A 70 -1.88 -16.24 -18.39
CA HIS A 70 -1.03 -16.10 -19.58
C HIS A 70 0.03 -15.00 -19.41
N LEU A 71 -0.31 -13.90 -18.73
CA LEU A 71 0.59 -12.77 -18.51
C LEU A 71 1.57 -12.98 -17.35
N LEU A 72 1.17 -13.71 -16.31
CA LEU A 72 1.95 -13.88 -15.08
C LEU A 72 3.40 -14.36 -15.33
N PRO A 73 3.67 -15.38 -16.17
CA PRO A 73 5.04 -15.81 -16.45
C PRO A 73 5.87 -14.83 -17.30
N LYS A 74 5.26 -13.74 -17.79
CA LYS A 74 5.94 -12.66 -18.54
C LYS A 74 6.32 -11.49 -17.65
N ALA A 75 5.94 -11.52 -16.38
CA ALA A 75 6.29 -10.48 -15.43
C ALA A 75 7.75 -10.57 -15.02
N ASP A 76 8.35 -9.40 -14.76
CA ASP A 76 9.72 -9.29 -14.29
C ASP A 76 9.78 -9.17 -12.77
N GLY A 77 10.84 -9.72 -12.17
CA GLY A 77 11.14 -9.57 -10.75
C GLY A 77 10.25 -10.40 -9.82
N ASN A 78 10.03 -9.89 -8.61
CA ASN A 78 9.28 -10.61 -7.59
C ASN A 78 7.77 -10.51 -7.80
N ILE A 79 7.07 -11.63 -7.66
CA ILE A 79 5.63 -11.64 -7.46
C ILE A 79 5.38 -11.21 -6.01
N ILE A 80 4.45 -10.28 -5.81
CA ILE A 80 4.08 -9.76 -4.50
C ILE A 80 2.76 -10.37 -4.09
N THR A 81 2.79 -11.14 -2.99
CA THR A 81 1.60 -11.71 -2.37
C THR A 81 1.38 -11.06 -1.01
N LYS A 82 0.15 -10.68 -0.71
CA LYS A 82 -0.22 -10.02 0.53
C LYS A 82 -1.68 -10.24 0.88
N LYS A 83 -1.98 -10.11 2.17
CA LYS A 83 -3.33 -9.99 2.71
C LYS A 83 -3.61 -8.51 2.95
N ARG A 84 -4.69 -8.00 2.37
CA ARG A 84 -5.15 -6.62 2.57
C ARG A 84 -6.36 -6.61 3.47
N TYR A 85 -6.24 -6.01 4.63
CA TYR A 85 -7.35 -5.80 5.56
C TYR A 85 -7.90 -4.39 5.41
N LEU A 86 -9.24 -4.28 5.37
CA LEU A 86 -9.94 -3.01 5.15
C LEU A 86 -10.48 -2.48 6.48
N PHE A 87 -9.97 -1.33 6.92
CA PHE A 87 -10.40 -0.64 8.14
C PHE A 87 -11.14 0.65 7.77
N PRO A 88 -12.49 0.66 7.74
CA PRO A 88 -13.24 1.89 7.51
C PRO A 88 -12.97 2.92 8.62
N ILE A 89 -12.66 4.15 8.24
CA ILE A 89 -12.49 5.26 9.20
C ILE A 89 -13.82 6.01 9.29
N SER A 90 -14.57 5.78 10.37
CA SER A 90 -15.86 6.42 10.56
C SER A 90 -15.76 7.94 10.77
N VAL A 91 -14.71 8.39 11.47
CA VAL A 91 -14.45 9.80 11.75
C VAL A 91 -12.94 10.05 11.54
N PRO A 92 -12.52 10.45 10.33
CA PRO A 92 -11.12 10.79 10.08
C PRO A 92 -10.73 12.06 10.84
N SER A 93 -9.50 12.11 11.33
CA SER A 93 -8.92 13.25 12.01
C SER A 93 -8.08 14.09 11.04
N PHE A 94 -8.17 15.41 11.17
CA PHE A 94 -7.44 16.36 10.34
C PHE A 94 -6.76 17.42 11.19
N ARG A 95 -5.70 18.03 10.64
CA ARG A 95 -5.01 19.16 11.29
C ARG A 95 -5.96 20.30 11.59
N GLU A 96 -5.66 21.07 12.62
CA GLU A 96 -6.39 22.27 13.00
C GLU A 96 -6.50 23.25 11.82
N GLY A 97 -7.68 23.81 11.64
CA GLY A 97 -7.99 24.76 10.56
C GLY A 97 -8.40 24.13 9.23
N TYR A 98 -8.28 22.80 9.05
CA TYR A 98 -8.84 22.11 7.89
C TYR A 98 -10.26 21.61 8.21
N GLN A 99 -11.21 21.94 7.35
CA GLN A 99 -12.59 21.47 7.41
C GLN A 99 -13.01 21.00 6.02
N PRO A 100 -13.17 19.67 5.80
CA PRO A 100 -13.66 19.19 4.53
C PRO A 100 -15.12 19.62 4.32
N GLU A 101 -15.50 19.88 3.06
CA GLU A 101 -16.88 20.22 2.71
C GLU A 101 -17.88 19.11 3.11
N SER A 102 -17.42 17.86 3.07
CA SER A 102 -18.15 16.69 3.58
C SER A 102 -17.15 15.70 4.19
N LEU A 103 -17.57 14.98 5.24
CA LEU A 103 -16.73 13.92 5.80
C LEU A 103 -16.63 12.76 4.80
N PRO A 104 -15.43 12.44 4.29
CA PRO A 104 -15.24 11.34 3.37
C PRO A 104 -15.34 10.00 4.10
N SER A 105 -15.79 8.98 3.40
CA SER A 105 -15.59 7.61 3.83
C SER A 105 -14.17 7.19 3.45
N LEU A 106 -13.22 7.32 4.38
CA LEU A 106 -11.85 6.84 4.18
C LEU A 106 -11.72 5.40 4.68
N THR A 107 -10.84 4.65 4.04
CA THR A 107 -10.50 3.28 4.45
C THR A 107 -8.99 3.16 4.56
N ILE A 108 -8.51 2.58 5.65
CA ILE A 108 -7.13 2.14 5.75
C ILE A 108 -7.06 0.76 5.10
N GLU A 109 -6.21 0.62 4.12
CA GLU A 109 -5.84 -0.63 3.48
C GLU A 109 -4.55 -1.13 4.12
N LEU A 110 -4.65 -2.09 5.03
CA LEU A 110 -3.51 -2.65 5.75
C LEU A 110 -2.99 -3.88 5.02
N ASP A 111 -1.86 -3.73 4.36
CA ASP A 111 -1.18 -4.78 3.60
C ASP A 111 -0.19 -5.53 4.49
N VAL A 112 -0.48 -6.80 4.75
CA VAL A 112 0.41 -7.75 5.41
C VAL A 112 1.06 -8.62 4.34
N PHE A 113 2.34 -8.37 4.08
CA PHE A 113 3.06 -9.04 3.00
C PHE A 113 3.47 -10.45 3.38
N GLU A 114 3.40 -11.37 2.41
CA GLU A 114 3.92 -12.72 2.52
C GLU A 114 5.38 -12.79 2.03
N ALA A 115 6.00 -13.96 2.16
CA ALA A 115 7.36 -14.16 1.65
C ALA A 115 7.45 -13.78 0.15
N PRO A 116 8.56 -13.16 -0.31
CA PRO A 116 9.80 -12.92 0.42
C PRO A 116 9.83 -11.61 1.25
N PHE A 117 8.73 -10.85 1.30
CA PHE A 117 8.66 -9.53 1.94
C PHE A 117 8.23 -9.57 3.40
N ALA A 118 7.70 -10.70 3.88
CA ALA A 118 7.36 -10.85 5.29
C ALA A 118 8.59 -10.56 6.18
N PRO A 119 8.46 -9.85 7.30
CA PRO A 119 7.24 -9.39 7.97
C PRO A 119 6.80 -7.95 7.63
N LEU A 120 7.07 -7.45 6.42
CA LEU A 120 6.67 -6.11 6.01
C LEU A 120 5.17 -5.91 6.15
N ILE A 121 4.77 -4.76 6.73
CA ILE A 121 3.38 -4.33 6.85
C ILE A 121 3.31 -2.86 6.48
N ILE A 122 2.39 -2.50 5.59
CA ILE A 122 2.16 -1.12 5.12
C ILE A 122 0.68 -0.80 5.24
N ALA A 123 0.37 0.36 5.82
CA ALA A 123 -0.96 0.93 5.78
C ALA A 123 -1.03 1.96 4.65
N GLU A 124 -2.04 1.85 3.78
CA GLU A 124 -2.32 2.79 2.70
C GLU A 124 -3.67 3.45 2.95
N VAL A 125 -3.77 4.75 2.67
CA VAL A 125 -5.03 5.50 2.71
C VAL A 125 -5.13 6.30 1.43
N GLU A 126 -6.24 6.12 0.70
CA GLU A 126 -6.53 6.88 -0.51
C GLU A 126 -7.45 8.07 -0.18
N PHE A 127 -7.18 9.20 -0.83
CA PHE A 127 -7.87 10.46 -0.60
C PHE A 127 -8.49 11.00 -1.89
N PRO A 128 -9.64 11.71 -1.79
CA PRO A 128 -10.29 12.33 -2.94
C PRO A 128 -9.47 13.47 -3.54
N ASP A 129 -8.66 14.14 -2.71
CA ASP A 129 -7.81 15.26 -3.13
C ASP A 129 -6.54 15.39 -2.28
N LYS A 130 -5.61 16.17 -2.79
CA LYS A 130 -4.30 16.37 -2.16
C LYS A 130 -4.38 17.18 -0.86
N GLU A 131 -5.30 18.13 -0.76
CA GLU A 131 -5.45 18.99 0.42
C GLU A 131 -5.90 18.15 1.62
N MET A 132 -6.84 17.24 1.41
CA MET A 132 -7.28 16.28 2.41
C MET A 132 -6.15 15.32 2.80
N ALA A 133 -5.41 14.80 1.83
CA ALA A 133 -4.25 13.94 2.10
C ALA A 133 -3.20 14.66 2.96
N ASP A 134 -2.89 15.92 2.65
CA ASP A 134 -1.92 16.74 3.41
C ASP A 134 -2.44 17.12 4.81
N ALA A 135 -3.76 17.20 4.99
CA ALA A 135 -4.40 17.55 6.26
C ALA A 135 -4.67 16.36 7.18
N PHE A 136 -4.68 15.14 6.64
CA PHE A 136 -5.00 13.92 7.39
C PHE A 136 -4.01 13.65 8.52
N LEU A 137 -4.53 13.43 9.73
CA LEU A 137 -3.79 12.98 10.89
C LEU A 137 -3.94 11.47 11.03
N PRO A 138 -2.82 10.71 10.93
CA PRO A 138 -2.88 9.26 11.02
C PRO A 138 -3.26 8.79 12.43
N PRO A 139 -3.89 7.62 12.56
CA PRO A 139 -4.16 7.00 13.86
C PRO A 139 -2.86 6.76 14.67
N ASP A 140 -3.00 6.71 16.00
CA ASP A 140 -1.87 6.57 16.92
C ASP A 140 -1.03 5.28 16.73
N TRP A 141 -1.61 4.23 16.14
CA TRP A 141 -0.90 2.98 15.85
C TRP A 141 -0.06 3.02 14.56
N PHE A 142 -0.18 4.10 13.76
CA PHE A 142 0.76 4.34 12.67
C PHE A 142 2.11 4.82 13.25
N LEU A 143 3.18 4.51 12.54
CA LEU A 143 4.54 4.81 13.02
C LEU A 143 5.18 5.95 12.23
N ALA A 144 5.36 5.77 10.93
CA ALA A 144 6.02 6.74 10.08
C ALA A 144 5.32 6.86 8.73
N ASP A 145 5.23 8.10 8.23
CA ASP A 145 4.81 8.37 6.85
C ASP A 145 5.96 8.04 5.90
N VAL A 146 5.73 7.06 5.03
CA VAL A 146 6.69 6.58 4.03
C VAL A 146 6.21 6.84 2.60
N THR A 147 5.24 7.74 2.43
CA THR A 147 4.61 8.07 1.13
C THR A 147 5.63 8.39 0.05
N LEU A 148 6.67 9.17 0.39
CA LEU A 148 7.69 9.60 -0.55
C LEU A 148 8.93 8.70 -0.55
N ASP A 149 8.96 7.68 0.30
CA ASP A 149 10.06 6.71 0.33
C ASP A 149 9.83 5.62 -0.70
N LYS A 150 10.57 5.68 -1.78
CA LYS A 150 10.48 4.74 -2.90
C LYS A 150 10.68 3.28 -2.51
N ARG A 151 11.38 2.99 -1.39
CA ARG A 151 11.63 1.61 -0.93
C ARG A 151 10.32 0.87 -0.63
N TYR A 152 9.27 1.58 -0.19
CA TYR A 152 7.96 1.02 0.16
C TYR A 152 6.96 0.98 -0.99
N HIS A 153 7.36 1.39 -2.19
CA HIS A 153 6.49 1.30 -3.36
C HIS A 153 6.53 -0.11 -3.97
N ASN A 154 5.36 -0.68 -4.22
CA ASN A 154 5.23 -2.03 -4.75
C ASN A 154 6.04 -2.28 -6.05
N SER A 155 6.15 -1.28 -6.94
CA SER A 155 6.97 -1.37 -8.16
C SER A 155 8.47 -1.49 -7.87
N ASN A 156 8.94 -0.96 -6.74
CA ASN A 156 10.33 -1.12 -6.31
C ASN A 156 10.52 -2.44 -5.56
N LEU A 157 9.54 -2.86 -4.74
CA LEU A 157 9.54 -4.18 -4.12
C LEU A 157 9.65 -5.29 -5.18
N SER A 158 8.91 -5.18 -6.30
CA SER A 158 8.99 -6.18 -7.37
C SER A 158 10.39 -6.33 -7.96
N ARG A 159 11.22 -5.27 -7.94
CA ARG A 159 12.60 -5.25 -8.48
C ARG A 159 13.68 -5.49 -7.42
N MET A 160 13.30 -5.64 -6.17
CA MET A 160 14.25 -5.77 -5.06
C MET A 160 14.97 -7.11 -5.11
N GLN A 161 16.30 -7.08 -5.13
CA GLN A 161 17.14 -8.29 -5.14
C GLN A 161 17.26 -8.92 -3.76
N ASP A 162 17.23 -8.08 -2.71
CA ASP A 162 17.30 -8.52 -1.32
C ASP A 162 16.13 -7.93 -0.50
N PRO A 163 14.98 -8.62 -0.47
CA PRO A 163 13.83 -8.20 0.34
C PRO A 163 14.12 -8.10 1.85
N ALA A 164 15.08 -8.86 2.36
CA ALA A 164 15.47 -8.82 3.77
C ALA A 164 16.11 -7.47 4.16
N SER A 165 16.62 -6.70 3.20
CA SER A 165 17.17 -5.36 3.44
C SER A 165 16.15 -4.35 4.00
N LEU A 166 14.85 -4.52 3.71
CA LEU A 166 13.78 -3.70 4.30
C LEU A 166 13.57 -4.02 5.78
N GLN A 167 13.75 -5.27 6.19
CA GLN A 167 13.59 -5.70 7.57
C GLN A 167 14.64 -5.05 8.48
N ASN A 168 15.86 -4.90 7.99
CA ASN A 168 16.95 -4.23 8.72
C ASN A 168 16.72 -2.72 8.88
N SER A 169 15.94 -2.10 7.98
CA SER A 169 15.57 -0.68 8.07
C SER A 169 14.45 -0.43 9.07
N SER A 170 13.60 -1.42 9.33
CA SER A 170 12.54 -1.36 10.35
C SER A 170 13.06 -1.67 11.76
N SER A 171 14.15 -2.41 11.89
CA SER A 171 14.82 -2.70 13.18
C SER A 171 15.60 -1.53 13.77
N LEU A 172 15.70 -0.39 13.08
CA LEU A 172 16.19 0.89 13.65
C LEU A 172 15.20 1.53 14.65
N GLN A 173 14.16 0.79 15.05
CA GLN A 173 13.17 1.19 16.03
C GLN A 173 13.31 0.42 17.35
N ASP A 174 14.53 0.03 17.70
CA ASP A 174 14.84 -0.37 19.06
C ASP A 174 14.69 0.87 19.97
N PRO A 175 13.77 0.85 20.95
CA PRO A 175 13.56 1.98 21.87
C PRO A 175 14.80 2.35 22.69
N SER A 176 15.88 1.58 22.63
CA SER A 176 17.13 1.84 23.34
C SER A 176 17.91 3.06 22.82
N PHE A 177 17.59 3.60 21.64
CA PHE A 177 18.24 4.80 21.11
C PHE A 177 17.63 6.14 21.54
N LEU A 178 16.55 6.13 22.34
CA LEU A 178 15.94 7.36 22.89
C LEU A 178 16.38 7.70 24.32
N GLN A 179 17.44 7.08 24.84
CA GLN A 179 18.09 7.43 26.09
C GLN A 179 19.54 7.84 25.84
N GLY A 180 19.70 9.08 25.44
CA GLY A 180 20.99 9.75 25.30
C GLY A 180 20.81 11.26 25.27
#